data_8b9149fe1950c6bc72b3640900ac04da
#
_entry.id   8b9149fe1950c6bc72b3640900ac04da
#
_cell.length_a   1.000
_cell.length_b   1.000
_cell.length_c   1.000
_cell.angle_alpha   90.00
_cell.angle_beta   90.00
_cell.angle_gamma   90.00
#
_symmetry.space_group_name_H-M   'P 1'
#
loop_
_entity.id
_entity.type
_entity.pdbx_description
1 polymer ?
#
loop_
_entity_poly.entity_id
_entity_poly.type
_entity_poly.pdbx_seq_one_letter_code
_entity_poly.pdbx_strand_id
1 'polypeptide(L)'
;MSSSTPEPIMVRHGAKLRLSVSACIGLVVGVVAGLQWFWAGAILAGWGATCVVFVGSLWVRIWRMGPERTREHATSEEPGRTTSEVLIVLASVGSLIALSVVILQARASTGVEQGVLAGFAVLSVALSWALIHTIYTLRYARMYFAAPEGGIDFNQAEAPQYSDFAYLAFDLGMTYQVSDTTLRTSELRRTVLKHTLLSYLFGSVILATVINLVAGL
;
A
#
# COMPACT_ATOMS: atom_id res chain seq x y z
N MET A 1 -35.31 22.12 20.35
CA MET A 1 -35.44 20.68 19.99
C MET A 1 -34.11 20.30 19.37
N SER A 2 -33.30 19.62 20.15
CA SER A 2 -31.95 19.17 19.76
C SER A 2 -32.08 17.87 18.97
N SER A 3 -31.79 17.90 17.68
CA SER A 3 -31.66 16.71 16.84
C SER A 3 -30.27 16.11 17.07
N SER A 4 -30.17 15.12 17.94
CA SER A 4 -28.99 14.29 18.08
C SER A 4 -28.84 13.43 16.81
N THR A 5 -27.92 13.78 15.96
CA THR A 5 -27.44 12.92 14.87
C THR A 5 -26.76 11.69 15.48
N PRO A 6 -27.14 10.46 15.09
CA PRO A 6 -26.51 9.26 15.64
C PRO A 6 -25.07 9.17 15.13
N GLU A 7 -24.13 8.98 16.04
CA GLU A 7 -22.71 8.82 15.80
C GLU A 7 -22.39 7.62 14.90
N PRO A 8 -21.40 7.71 14.01
CA PRO A 8 -20.99 6.63 13.10
C PRO A 8 -20.10 5.61 13.80
N ILE A 9 -20.61 4.87 14.76
CA ILE A 9 -19.88 3.78 15.48
C ILE A 9 -19.51 2.63 14.52
N MET A 10 -20.27 2.43 13.45
CA MET A 10 -20.08 1.29 12.53
C MET A 10 -18.88 1.40 11.60
N VAL A 11 -18.34 2.57 11.34
CA VAL A 11 -17.28 2.80 10.34
C VAL A 11 -15.88 2.58 10.93
N ARG A 12 -15.68 2.84 12.22
CA ARG A 12 -14.38 2.64 12.93
C ARG A 12 -13.91 1.19 12.96
N HIS A 13 -14.80 0.22 12.84
CA HIS A 13 -14.48 -1.22 12.87
C HIS A 13 -14.05 -1.76 11.51
N GLY A 14 -14.39 -1.10 10.40
CA GLY A 14 -14.15 -1.61 9.05
C GLY A 14 -12.66 -1.74 8.69
N ALA A 15 -11.85 -0.73 8.98
CA ALA A 15 -10.41 -0.75 8.63
C ALA A 15 -9.63 -1.76 9.48
N LYS A 16 -9.91 -1.83 10.79
CA LYS A 16 -9.27 -2.80 11.70
C LYS A 16 -9.69 -4.23 11.35
N LEU A 17 -10.98 -4.46 11.09
CA LEU A 17 -11.50 -5.77 10.70
C LEU A 17 -10.86 -6.23 9.39
N ARG A 18 -10.78 -5.35 8.38
CA ARG A 18 -10.13 -5.64 7.09
C ARG A 18 -8.66 -6.04 7.28
N LEU A 19 -7.93 -5.28 8.10
CA LEU A 19 -6.53 -5.58 8.40
C LEU A 19 -6.40 -6.94 9.11
N SER A 20 -7.23 -7.20 10.13
CA SER A 20 -7.21 -8.47 10.86
C SER A 20 -7.58 -9.65 9.97
N VAL A 21 -8.61 -9.53 9.12
CA VAL A 21 -9.01 -10.58 8.18
C VAL A 21 -7.90 -10.85 7.17
N SER A 22 -7.30 -9.80 6.60
CA SER A 22 -6.19 -9.96 5.65
C SER A 22 -4.97 -10.63 6.30
N ALA A 23 -4.63 -10.25 7.54
CA ALA A 23 -3.55 -10.86 8.29
C ALA A 23 -3.84 -12.32 8.64
N CYS A 24 -5.08 -12.66 9.04
CA CYS A 24 -5.48 -14.05 9.30
C CYS A 24 -5.41 -14.91 8.03
N ILE A 25 -5.90 -14.42 6.90
CA ILE A 25 -5.80 -15.13 5.62
C ILE A 25 -4.33 -15.33 5.24
N GLY A 26 -3.51 -14.29 5.37
CA GLY A 26 -2.08 -14.38 5.10
C GLY A 26 -1.39 -15.41 6.01
N LEU A 27 -1.73 -15.44 7.30
CA LEU A 27 -1.20 -16.43 8.23
C LEU A 27 -1.56 -17.85 7.81
N VAL A 28 -2.83 -18.10 7.47
CA VAL A 28 -3.28 -19.42 7.01
C VAL A 28 -2.55 -19.85 5.74
N VAL A 29 -2.46 -18.96 4.74
CA VAL A 29 -1.72 -19.24 3.50
C VAL A 29 -0.25 -19.50 3.78
N GLY A 30 0.38 -18.72 4.65
CA GLY A 30 1.77 -18.90 5.05
C GLY A 30 2.01 -20.26 5.73
N VAL A 31 1.16 -20.62 6.68
CA VAL A 31 1.24 -21.93 7.37
C VAL A 31 1.09 -23.08 6.37
N VAL A 32 0.06 -23.05 5.51
CA VAL A 32 -0.17 -24.09 4.49
C VAL A 32 1.03 -24.20 3.54
N ALA A 33 1.56 -23.08 3.06
CA ALA A 33 2.73 -23.09 2.19
C ALA A 33 3.99 -23.64 2.91
N GLY A 34 4.17 -23.29 4.19
CA GLY A 34 5.29 -23.79 5.00
C GLY A 34 5.24 -25.29 5.28
N LEU A 35 4.04 -25.85 5.40
CA LEU A 35 3.86 -27.30 5.56
C LEU A 35 4.11 -28.09 4.28
N GLN A 36 3.90 -27.46 3.11
CA GLN A 36 3.98 -28.15 1.80
C GLN A 36 5.32 -27.93 1.10
N TRP A 37 5.98 -26.78 1.30
CA TRP A 37 7.15 -26.41 0.50
C TRP A 37 8.37 -26.12 1.39
N PHE A 38 8.60 -24.84 1.71
CA PHE A 38 9.77 -24.42 2.48
C PHE A 38 9.46 -23.09 3.22
N TRP A 39 10.13 -22.85 4.33
CA TRP A 39 9.83 -21.76 5.24
C TRP A 39 9.92 -20.35 4.62
N ALA A 40 10.84 -20.12 3.68
CA ALA A 40 10.96 -18.82 3.03
C ALA A 40 9.79 -18.55 2.07
N GLY A 41 9.31 -19.57 1.34
CA GLY A 41 8.12 -19.50 0.54
C GLY A 41 6.85 -19.25 1.38
N ALA A 42 6.80 -19.79 2.58
CA ALA A 42 5.73 -19.54 3.55
C ALA A 42 5.58 -18.06 3.90
N ILE A 43 6.70 -17.38 4.18
CA ILE A 43 6.71 -15.96 4.53
C ILE A 43 6.20 -15.11 3.35
N LEU A 44 6.70 -15.39 2.14
CA LEU A 44 6.29 -14.67 0.93
C LEU A 44 4.82 -14.90 0.57
N ALA A 45 4.37 -16.15 0.60
CA ALA A 45 2.99 -16.50 0.28
C ALA A 45 2.03 -15.85 1.29
N GLY A 46 2.35 -15.91 2.58
CA GLY A 46 1.58 -15.27 3.64
C GLY A 46 1.52 -13.76 3.50
N TRP A 47 2.66 -13.13 3.27
CA TRP A 47 2.72 -11.69 3.06
C TRP A 47 1.98 -11.27 1.77
N GLY A 48 2.23 -11.95 0.66
CA GLY A 48 1.56 -11.70 -0.61
C GLY A 48 0.04 -11.82 -0.49
N ALA A 49 -0.46 -12.88 0.15
CA ALA A 49 -1.89 -13.06 0.41
C ALA A 49 -2.48 -11.93 1.25
N THR A 50 -1.77 -11.49 2.30
CA THR A 50 -2.17 -10.33 3.12
C THR A 50 -2.31 -9.08 2.25
N CYS A 51 -1.32 -8.78 1.42
CA CYS A 51 -1.33 -7.61 0.54
C CYS A 51 -2.48 -7.68 -0.49
N VAL A 52 -2.65 -8.82 -1.15
CA VAL A 52 -3.70 -9.00 -2.17
C VAL A 52 -5.09 -8.82 -1.56
N VAL A 53 -5.36 -9.45 -0.42
CA VAL A 53 -6.66 -9.34 0.24
C VAL A 53 -6.92 -7.92 0.74
N PHE A 54 -5.93 -7.30 1.38
CA PHE A 54 -6.07 -5.94 1.91
C PHE A 54 -6.26 -4.91 0.79
N VAL A 55 -5.36 -4.89 -0.19
CA VAL A 55 -5.39 -3.95 -1.31
C VAL A 55 -6.62 -4.20 -2.16
N GLY A 56 -6.88 -5.45 -2.56
CA GLY A 56 -8.02 -5.80 -3.42
C GLY A 56 -9.36 -5.45 -2.79
N SER A 57 -9.57 -5.83 -1.52
CA SER A 57 -10.83 -5.50 -0.81
C SER A 57 -11.04 -4.00 -0.63
N LEU A 58 -9.96 -3.24 -0.44
CA LEU A 58 -10.03 -1.79 -0.35
C LEU A 58 -10.40 -1.17 -1.69
N TRP A 59 -9.70 -1.54 -2.78
CA TRP A 59 -9.93 -0.97 -4.11
C TRP A 59 -11.33 -1.29 -4.65
N VAL A 60 -11.85 -2.49 -4.45
CA VAL A 60 -13.24 -2.83 -4.80
C VAL A 60 -14.24 -1.87 -4.14
N ARG A 61 -13.94 -1.43 -2.91
CA ARG A 61 -14.80 -0.51 -2.18
C ARG A 61 -14.65 0.95 -2.63
N ILE A 62 -13.40 1.46 -2.71
CA ILE A 62 -13.16 2.89 -2.92
C ILE A 62 -13.23 3.32 -4.39
N TRP A 63 -13.01 2.41 -5.35
CA TRP A 63 -12.95 2.73 -6.78
C TRP A 63 -14.23 3.34 -7.34
N ARG A 64 -15.38 2.97 -6.77
CA ARG A 64 -16.70 3.44 -7.20
C ARG A 64 -17.26 4.56 -6.33
N MET A 65 -16.49 5.12 -5.42
CA MET A 65 -16.89 6.23 -4.58
C MET A 65 -16.77 7.54 -5.35
N GLY A 66 -17.88 8.24 -5.56
CA GLY A 66 -17.87 9.62 -6.04
C GLY A 66 -17.36 10.58 -4.95
N PRO A 67 -17.23 11.89 -5.27
CA PRO A 67 -16.59 12.89 -4.41
C PRO A 67 -17.19 12.94 -2.98
N GLU A 68 -18.52 12.94 -2.85
CA GLU A 68 -19.19 13.04 -1.56
C GLU A 68 -18.88 11.82 -0.66
N ARG A 69 -19.02 10.61 -1.22
CA ARG A 69 -18.69 9.37 -0.50
C ARG A 69 -17.21 9.26 -0.17
N THR A 70 -16.33 9.80 -1.03
CA THR A 70 -14.90 9.87 -0.77
C THR A 70 -14.62 10.76 0.44
N ARG A 71 -15.27 11.92 0.53
CA ARG A 71 -15.16 12.83 1.66
C ARG A 71 -15.63 12.16 2.96
N GLU A 72 -16.85 11.58 2.96
CA GLU A 72 -17.39 10.89 4.13
C GLU A 72 -16.47 9.75 4.59
N HIS A 73 -15.99 8.93 3.67
CA HIS A 73 -15.11 7.81 3.98
C HIS A 73 -13.75 8.28 4.48
N ALA A 74 -13.12 9.28 3.85
CA ALA A 74 -11.82 9.81 4.24
C ALA A 74 -11.83 10.48 5.61
N THR A 75 -12.96 11.06 6.02
CA THR A 75 -13.12 11.71 7.33
C THR A 75 -13.59 10.76 8.43
N SER A 76 -14.23 9.63 8.08
CA SER A 76 -14.80 8.68 9.03
C SER A 76 -13.92 7.46 9.31
N GLU A 77 -13.14 6.98 8.35
CA GLU A 77 -12.19 5.87 8.56
C GLU A 77 -10.86 6.39 9.11
N GLU A 78 -10.67 6.20 10.40
CA GLU A 78 -9.35 6.35 10.98
C GLU A 78 -8.61 5.01 11.06
N PRO A 79 -7.54 4.81 10.29
CA PRO A 79 -6.28 4.46 10.89
C PRO A 79 -5.68 5.78 11.38
N GLY A 80 -5.47 5.93 12.69
CA GLY A 80 -4.80 7.12 13.21
C GLY A 80 -3.49 7.35 12.44
N ARG A 81 -3.02 8.60 12.35
CA ARG A 81 -1.73 8.94 11.68
C ARG A 81 -0.63 7.94 12.04
N THR A 82 -0.53 7.60 13.32
CA THR A 82 0.42 6.61 13.84
C THR A 82 0.22 5.21 13.28
N THR A 83 -1.03 4.73 13.15
CA THR A 83 -1.30 3.39 12.60
C THR A 83 -0.90 3.29 11.14
N SER A 84 -1.18 4.31 10.32
CA SER A 84 -0.76 4.33 8.92
C SER A 84 0.78 4.39 8.80
N GLU A 85 1.45 5.21 9.61
CA GLU A 85 2.92 5.29 9.63
C GLU A 85 3.55 3.96 10.04
N VAL A 86 3.03 3.31 11.07
CA VAL A 86 3.50 1.98 11.51
C VAL A 86 3.28 0.92 10.43
N LEU A 87 2.11 0.91 9.78
CA LEU A 87 1.83 -0.04 8.69
C LEU A 87 2.76 0.15 7.50
N ILE A 88 3.05 1.40 7.11
CA ILE A 88 4.02 1.69 6.03
C ILE A 88 5.40 1.18 6.40
N VAL A 89 5.86 1.45 7.62
CA VAL A 89 7.18 1.00 8.09
C VAL A 89 7.25 -0.53 8.16
N LEU A 90 6.26 -1.18 8.76
CA LEU A 90 6.20 -2.64 8.85
C LEU A 90 6.14 -3.30 7.46
N ALA A 91 5.31 -2.76 6.55
CA ALA A 91 5.25 -3.24 5.18
C ALA A 91 6.59 -3.08 4.46
N SER A 92 7.26 -1.95 4.64
CA SER A 92 8.55 -1.66 4.00
C SER A 92 9.65 -2.58 4.53
N VAL A 93 9.82 -2.63 5.84
CA VAL A 93 10.87 -3.43 6.48
C VAL A 93 10.61 -4.91 6.28
N GLY A 94 9.37 -5.36 6.49
CA GLY A 94 8.99 -6.77 6.32
C GLY A 94 9.20 -7.28 4.90
N SER A 95 8.85 -6.46 3.89
CA SER A 95 9.06 -6.84 2.49
C SER A 95 10.53 -6.89 2.09
N LEU A 96 11.36 -5.96 2.59
CA LEU A 96 12.80 -5.95 2.32
C LEU A 96 13.50 -7.13 2.99
N ILE A 97 13.11 -7.51 4.20
CA ILE A 97 13.61 -8.70 4.88
C ILE A 97 13.20 -9.96 4.12
N ALA A 98 11.92 -10.09 3.77
CA ALA A 98 11.42 -11.23 3.02
C ALA A 98 12.13 -11.39 1.67
N LEU A 99 12.33 -10.28 0.95
CA LEU A 99 13.11 -10.26 -0.30
C LEU A 99 14.55 -10.74 -0.10
N SER A 100 15.23 -10.23 0.93
CA SER A 100 16.62 -10.62 1.22
C SER A 100 16.76 -12.11 1.47
N VAL A 101 15.84 -12.68 2.26
CA VAL A 101 15.80 -14.13 2.53
C VAL A 101 15.62 -14.93 1.26
N VAL A 102 14.71 -14.51 0.36
CA VAL A 102 14.45 -15.23 -0.89
C VAL A 102 15.59 -15.11 -1.88
N ILE A 103 16.25 -13.96 -1.98
CA ILE A 103 17.44 -13.81 -2.83
C ILE A 103 18.56 -14.78 -2.36
N LEU A 104 18.78 -14.88 -1.04
CA LEU A 104 19.77 -15.79 -0.48
C LEU A 104 19.43 -17.26 -0.81
N GLN A 105 18.16 -17.63 -0.72
CA GLN A 105 17.71 -18.98 -1.03
C GLN A 105 17.72 -19.28 -2.54
N ALA A 106 17.31 -18.33 -3.38
CA ALA A 106 17.38 -18.47 -4.84
C ALA A 106 18.81 -18.67 -5.35
N ARG A 107 19.82 -18.07 -4.69
CA ARG A 107 21.24 -18.30 -4.99
C ARG A 107 21.72 -19.70 -4.63
N ALA A 108 21.05 -20.36 -3.70
CA ALA A 108 21.36 -21.73 -3.28
C ALA A 108 20.61 -22.80 -4.10
N SER A 109 19.60 -22.38 -4.88
CA SER A 109 18.77 -23.23 -5.73
C SER A 109 19.19 -23.14 -7.20
N THR A 110 18.83 -24.13 -8.01
CA THR A 110 19.13 -24.19 -9.46
C THR A 110 17.88 -24.54 -10.27
N GLY A 111 17.89 -24.17 -11.55
CA GLY A 111 16.84 -24.56 -12.49
C GLY A 111 15.47 -23.93 -12.19
N VAL A 112 14.42 -24.73 -12.29
CA VAL A 112 13.02 -24.26 -12.16
C VAL A 112 12.74 -23.65 -10.79
N GLU A 113 13.29 -24.22 -9.74
CA GLU A 113 13.11 -23.73 -8.36
C GLU A 113 13.63 -22.31 -8.19
N GLN A 114 14.83 -22.03 -8.72
CA GLN A 114 15.40 -20.68 -8.72
C GLN A 114 14.49 -19.67 -9.43
N GLY A 115 13.96 -20.01 -10.61
CA GLY A 115 13.04 -19.14 -11.36
C GLY A 115 11.74 -18.86 -10.61
N VAL A 116 11.16 -19.87 -9.98
CA VAL A 116 9.93 -19.73 -9.17
C VAL A 116 10.16 -18.83 -7.98
N LEU A 117 11.24 -19.02 -7.23
CA LEU A 117 11.60 -18.18 -6.08
C LEU A 117 11.82 -16.72 -6.48
N ALA A 118 12.53 -16.48 -7.58
CA ALA A 118 12.74 -15.17 -8.10
C ALA A 118 11.44 -14.48 -8.54
N GLY A 119 10.52 -15.20 -9.18
CA GLY A 119 9.20 -14.69 -9.54
C GLY A 119 8.37 -14.31 -8.31
N PHE A 120 8.37 -15.13 -7.26
CA PHE A 120 7.71 -14.82 -5.99
C PHE A 120 8.33 -13.59 -5.31
N ALA A 121 9.65 -13.43 -5.37
CA ALA A 121 10.34 -12.27 -4.84
C ALA A 121 9.88 -10.96 -5.51
N VAL A 122 9.90 -10.93 -6.85
CA VAL A 122 9.43 -9.77 -7.63
C VAL A 122 7.96 -9.45 -7.32
N LEU A 123 7.10 -10.47 -7.31
CA LEU A 123 5.67 -10.29 -6.99
C LEU A 123 5.47 -9.74 -5.57
N SER A 124 6.20 -10.24 -4.58
CA SER A 124 6.10 -9.77 -3.20
C SER A 124 6.49 -8.29 -3.06
N VAL A 125 7.54 -7.86 -3.74
CA VAL A 125 7.96 -6.44 -3.74
C VAL A 125 6.94 -5.57 -4.47
N ALA A 126 6.41 -6.02 -5.60
CA ALA A 126 5.37 -5.30 -6.35
C ALA A 126 4.08 -5.14 -5.52
N LEU A 127 3.66 -6.18 -4.79
CA LEU A 127 2.51 -6.12 -3.89
C LEU A 127 2.75 -5.16 -2.72
N SER A 128 3.96 -5.15 -2.15
CA SER A 128 4.34 -4.20 -1.09
C SER A 128 4.36 -2.76 -1.61
N TRP A 129 4.86 -2.55 -2.82
CA TRP A 129 4.80 -1.27 -3.52
C TRP A 129 3.34 -0.81 -3.69
N ALA A 130 2.48 -1.66 -4.22
CA ALA A 130 1.05 -1.35 -4.38
C ALA A 130 0.36 -1.05 -3.04
N LEU A 131 0.68 -1.79 -1.98
CA LEU A 131 0.16 -1.54 -0.63
C LEU A 131 0.55 -0.15 -0.12
N ILE A 132 1.81 0.24 -0.26
CA ILE A 132 2.32 1.54 0.18
C ILE A 132 1.57 2.67 -0.52
N HIS A 133 1.46 2.64 -1.86
CA HIS A 133 0.78 3.68 -2.62
C HIS A 133 -0.73 3.71 -2.34
N THR A 134 -1.34 2.58 -2.06
CA THR A 134 -2.72 2.49 -1.59
C THR A 134 -2.91 3.17 -0.23
N ILE A 135 -2.00 2.96 0.72
CA ILE A 135 -2.04 3.64 2.02
C ILE A 135 -1.84 5.16 1.85
N TYR A 136 -0.93 5.58 0.97
CA TYR A 136 -0.73 7.00 0.68
C TYR A 136 -1.93 7.63 -0.03
N THR A 137 -2.64 6.91 -0.88
CA THR A 137 -3.93 7.34 -1.46
C THR A 137 -4.93 7.72 -0.37
N LEU A 138 -5.14 6.83 0.60
CA LEU A 138 -6.01 7.11 1.74
C LEU A 138 -5.51 8.29 2.58
N ARG A 139 -4.20 8.38 2.78
CA ARG A 139 -3.58 9.46 3.56
C ARG A 139 -3.76 10.82 2.90
N TYR A 140 -3.56 10.93 1.59
CA TYR A 140 -3.76 12.18 0.86
C TYR A 140 -5.22 12.61 0.88
N ALA A 141 -6.16 11.69 0.64
CA ALA A 141 -7.59 11.96 0.75
C ALA A 141 -7.96 12.51 2.14
N ARG A 142 -7.47 11.86 3.19
CA ARG A 142 -7.69 12.31 4.56
C ARG A 142 -7.11 13.69 4.82
N MET A 143 -5.85 13.93 4.45
CA MET A 143 -5.19 15.24 4.64
C MET A 143 -5.94 16.34 3.89
N TYR A 144 -6.42 16.06 2.69
CA TYR A 144 -7.20 16.98 1.89
C TYR A 144 -8.52 17.35 2.58
N PHE A 145 -9.33 16.37 2.96
CA PHE A 145 -10.65 16.62 3.53
C PHE A 145 -10.62 17.06 5.01
N ALA A 146 -9.49 16.89 5.70
CA ALA A 146 -9.32 17.42 7.05
C ALA A 146 -8.93 18.91 7.08
N ALA A 147 -8.41 19.43 5.98
CA ALA A 147 -8.00 20.84 5.88
C ALA A 147 -9.12 21.69 5.25
N PRO A 148 -9.44 22.87 5.77
CA PRO A 148 -10.49 23.74 5.22
C PRO A 148 -10.31 24.09 3.75
N GLU A 149 -9.06 24.22 3.30
CA GLU A 149 -8.70 24.60 1.92
C GLU A 149 -8.20 23.40 1.08
N GLY A 150 -8.32 22.17 1.58
CA GLY A 150 -7.87 20.97 0.91
C GLY A 150 -6.36 20.81 0.81
N GLY A 151 -5.65 21.80 0.30
CA GLY A 151 -4.17 21.84 0.24
C GLY A 151 -3.54 21.14 -0.95
N ILE A 152 -4.30 20.41 -1.78
CA ILE A 152 -3.89 19.85 -3.08
C ILE A 152 -4.80 20.46 -4.14
N ASP A 153 -4.22 21.09 -5.15
CA ASP A 153 -4.94 21.55 -6.32
C ASP A 153 -4.75 20.54 -7.45
N PHE A 154 -5.84 19.91 -7.85
CA PHE A 154 -5.87 18.91 -8.94
C PHE A 154 -6.12 19.56 -10.30
N ASN A 155 -6.16 20.91 -10.38
CA ASN A 155 -6.41 21.68 -11.62
C ASN A 155 -7.73 21.27 -12.31
N GLN A 156 -8.76 20.93 -11.53
CA GLN A 156 -10.09 20.53 -11.97
C GLN A 156 -11.17 21.30 -11.23
N ALA A 157 -12.37 21.45 -11.84
CA ALA A 157 -13.51 22.12 -11.23
C ALA A 157 -14.30 21.20 -10.27
N GLU A 158 -14.29 19.91 -10.54
CA GLU A 158 -14.98 18.90 -9.76
C GLU A 158 -14.28 18.61 -8.43
N ALA A 159 -15.05 18.28 -7.40
CA ALA A 159 -14.49 17.86 -6.14
C ALA A 159 -13.74 16.53 -6.31
N PRO A 160 -12.55 16.38 -5.71
CA PRO A 160 -11.72 15.18 -5.90
C PRO A 160 -12.33 13.93 -5.26
N GLN A 161 -12.07 12.80 -5.89
CA GLN A 161 -12.45 11.46 -5.45
C GLN A 161 -11.21 10.55 -5.30
N TYR A 162 -11.40 9.31 -4.87
CA TYR A 162 -10.25 8.42 -4.61
C TYR A 162 -9.36 8.16 -5.82
N SER A 163 -9.88 8.21 -7.04
CA SER A 163 -9.04 8.10 -8.27
C SER A 163 -8.03 9.23 -8.39
N ASP A 164 -8.36 10.46 -7.96
CA ASP A 164 -7.48 11.61 -8.07
C ASP A 164 -6.34 11.51 -7.05
N PHE A 165 -6.65 11.09 -5.82
CA PHE A 165 -5.64 10.80 -4.80
C PHE A 165 -4.79 9.58 -5.16
N ALA A 166 -5.37 8.58 -5.82
CA ALA A 166 -4.65 7.43 -6.33
C ALA A 166 -3.69 7.84 -7.45
N TYR A 167 -4.16 8.66 -8.39
CA TYR A 167 -3.32 9.20 -9.44
C TYR A 167 -2.07 9.87 -8.86
N LEU A 168 -2.24 10.80 -7.91
CA LEU A 168 -1.10 11.44 -7.24
C LEU A 168 -0.18 10.42 -6.53
N ALA A 169 -0.75 9.45 -5.80
CA ALA A 169 0.04 8.50 -5.03
C ALA A 169 0.83 7.54 -5.93
N PHE A 170 0.21 7.01 -6.97
CA PHE A 170 0.86 6.07 -7.89
C PHE A 170 1.80 6.76 -8.87
N ASP A 171 1.49 8.00 -9.29
CA ASP A 171 2.42 8.81 -10.06
C ASP A 171 3.73 9.05 -9.29
N LEU A 172 3.65 9.48 -8.03
CA LEU A 172 4.81 9.56 -7.14
C LEU A 172 5.54 8.21 -6.96
N GLY A 173 4.79 7.10 -7.03
CA GLY A 173 5.33 5.75 -6.97
C GLY A 173 6.19 5.36 -8.17
N MET A 174 5.81 5.85 -9.35
CA MET A 174 6.42 5.50 -10.64
C MET A 174 7.47 6.53 -11.09
N THR A 175 7.23 7.81 -10.84
CA THR A 175 8.01 8.92 -11.40
C THR A 175 8.84 9.68 -10.37
N TYR A 176 8.55 9.50 -9.07
CA TYR A 176 9.18 10.21 -7.96
C TYR A 176 8.92 11.73 -7.96
N GLN A 177 7.95 12.21 -8.70
CA GLN A 177 7.63 13.65 -8.81
C GLN A 177 6.13 13.92 -8.72
N VAL A 178 5.79 15.17 -8.46
CA VAL A 178 4.43 15.72 -8.61
C VAL A 178 4.35 16.32 -10.01
N SER A 179 3.48 15.75 -10.87
CA SER A 179 3.46 16.10 -12.29
C SER A 179 2.56 17.31 -12.60
N ASP A 180 1.28 17.22 -12.30
CA ASP A 180 0.24 18.17 -12.74
C ASP A 180 -0.60 18.74 -11.59
N THR A 181 -0.32 18.38 -10.35
CA THR A 181 -1.00 18.87 -9.16
C THR A 181 -0.15 19.87 -8.38
N THR A 182 -0.79 20.82 -7.69
CA THR A 182 -0.08 21.80 -6.87
C THR A 182 -0.26 21.53 -5.38
N LEU A 183 0.85 21.37 -4.66
CA LEU A 183 0.87 21.18 -3.21
C LEU A 183 0.97 22.54 -2.51
N ARG A 184 -0.10 22.97 -1.83
CA ARG A 184 -0.21 24.30 -1.25
C ARG A 184 0.33 24.40 0.17
N THR A 185 0.47 23.27 0.92
CA THR A 185 0.89 23.28 2.32
C THR A 185 2.25 22.61 2.54
N SER A 186 3.00 23.11 3.54
CA SER A 186 4.27 22.51 3.95
C SER A 186 4.10 21.11 4.53
N GLU A 187 2.97 20.81 5.16
CA GLU A 187 2.68 19.49 5.72
C GLU A 187 2.52 18.46 4.61
N LEU A 188 1.79 18.79 3.54
CA LEU A 188 1.68 17.94 2.35
C LEU A 188 3.04 17.72 1.70
N ARG A 189 3.84 18.78 1.49
CA ARG A 189 5.19 18.65 0.92
C ARG A 189 6.09 17.74 1.75
N ARG A 190 6.04 17.80 3.08
CA ARG A 190 6.79 16.85 3.94
C ARG A 190 6.29 15.42 3.79
N THR A 191 4.99 15.22 3.64
CA THR A 191 4.40 13.90 3.45
C THR A 191 4.78 13.34 2.08
N VAL A 192 4.70 14.15 1.03
CA VAL A 192 5.12 13.79 -0.32
C VAL A 192 6.61 13.47 -0.36
N LEU A 193 7.48 14.26 0.29
CA LEU A 193 8.91 13.96 0.34
C LEU A 193 9.19 12.58 0.96
N LYS A 194 8.54 12.23 2.08
CA LYS A 194 8.67 10.90 2.69
C LYS A 194 8.20 9.81 1.74
N HIS A 195 7.08 10.04 1.05
CA HIS A 195 6.53 9.11 0.07
C HIS A 195 7.49 8.90 -1.11
N THR A 196 8.01 9.98 -1.68
CA THR A 196 8.96 9.95 -2.79
C THR A 196 10.25 9.20 -2.44
N LEU A 197 10.82 9.45 -1.25
CA LEU A 197 12.01 8.73 -0.78
C LEU A 197 11.74 7.22 -0.64
N LEU A 198 10.58 6.87 -0.12
CA LEU A 198 10.18 5.46 0.00
C LEU A 198 9.93 4.83 -1.37
N SER A 199 9.30 5.55 -2.30
CA SER A 199 9.08 5.13 -3.69
C SER A 199 10.40 4.87 -4.42
N TYR A 200 11.37 5.77 -4.26
CA TYR A 200 12.72 5.63 -4.83
C TYR A 200 13.42 4.37 -4.29
N LEU A 201 13.34 4.13 -2.98
CA LEU A 201 13.90 2.93 -2.36
C LEU A 201 13.29 1.66 -2.97
N PHE A 202 11.95 1.57 -3.02
CA PHE A 202 11.25 0.41 -3.58
C PHE A 202 11.52 0.23 -5.07
N GLY A 203 11.47 1.29 -5.86
CA GLY A 203 11.77 1.26 -7.29
C GLY A 203 13.19 0.76 -7.56
N SER A 204 14.16 1.24 -6.78
CA SER A 204 15.56 0.77 -6.89
C SER A 204 15.71 -0.71 -6.54
N VAL A 205 15.01 -1.19 -5.51
CA VAL A 205 15.03 -2.61 -5.11
C VAL A 205 14.35 -3.49 -6.16
N ILE A 206 13.20 -3.07 -6.70
CA ILE A 206 12.51 -3.79 -7.78
C ILE A 206 13.42 -3.92 -8.99
N LEU A 207 14.01 -2.81 -9.44
CA LEU A 207 14.89 -2.79 -10.60
C LEU A 207 16.12 -3.68 -10.39
N ALA A 208 16.78 -3.56 -9.23
CA ALA A 208 17.92 -4.41 -8.88
C ALA A 208 17.56 -5.90 -8.87
N THR A 209 16.37 -6.24 -8.35
CA THR A 209 15.89 -7.64 -8.33
C THR A 209 15.65 -8.17 -9.73
N VAL A 210 14.98 -7.38 -10.58
CA VAL A 210 14.71 -7.76 -11.98
C VAL A 210 16.02 -7.93 -12.77
N ILE A 211 16.98 -6.99 -12.62
CA ILE A 211 18.28 -7.08 -13.28
C ILE A 211 19.03 -8.35 -12.83
N ASN A 212 19.07 -8.63 -11.52
CA ASN A 212 19.73 -9.84 -11.02
C ASN A 212 19.07 -11.12 -11.52
N LEU A 213 17.74 -11.14 -11.66
CA LEU A 213 17.01 -12.27 -12.22
C LEU A 213 17.38 -12.50 -13.68
N VAL A 214 17.35 -11.44 -14.50
CA VAL A 214 17.69 -11.54 -15.94
C VAL A 214 19.15 -11.89 -16.15
N ALA A 215 20.07 -11.34 -15.36
CA ALA A 215 21.51 -11.63 -15.46
C ALA A 215 21.90 -13.01 -14.92
N GLY A 216 21.04 -13.65 -14.11
CA GLY A 216 21.25 -14.99 -13.58
C GLY A 216 20.62 -16.11 -14.42
N LEU A 217 19.89 -15.76 -15.49
CA LEU A 217 19.36 -16.67 -16.52
C LEU A 217 20.37 -16.86 -17.63
#